data_bc3a628720550a0d7bec6a08b5552dd1
#
_entry.id   bc3a628720550a0d7bec6a08b5552dd1
#
_cell.length_a   1.000
_cell.length_b   1.000
_cell.length_c   1.000
_cell.angle_alpha   90.00
_cell.angle_beta   90.00
_cell.angle_gamma   90.00
#
_symmetry.space_group_name_H-M   'P 1'
#
loop_
_entity.id
_entity.type
_entity.pdbx_description
1 polymer ?
#
loop_
_entity_poly.entity_id
_entity_poly.type
_entity_poly.pdbx_seq_one_letter_code
_entity_poly.pdbx_strand_id
1 'polypeptide(L)'
;VSELSLRDKYLALIDEIVQATLKGKISSQGQVYQMLLKGVTVGTGEVFELVLSETLDSTTFQVEAQTDEFKKAKATRSLRALKTIQTQWKQVEEQNKATESILSAAREITTAPENERLAIFVRVTDPNRKHPLNQKQLQQLAKSLQKNAETFKLDYLSEFAQGITRGITSWGKLQQHLISWMYEQNRASIGFGGVPGENGPWATWGRQVDGEFSKGLFNTLAKQESPIEFAQNNRSISLSDWVELTLNLQFLQRGLVNWFDQQAYNVKAGSNLSISTFLTFSVIWSQLGNGFGVDTSYGSAAWQIVLQILRNFSQRPYFPLYGGIFASFSGDYLKGALSYLDQPLQRVEGTQEKARILTILGYSQRALGQYESSAKFHQQALEIARNAEDKPCEIANLNHLSRTYVEQKNYTEAINNSQRALILSRQAGDKVSEANALANLGYSEVMQAQESEEEADYEMAINYLQQGLNLSEKLGDLQSKALCLSSLGVAYIVTQEASKAIKHLEEGFKTAQTSGDLYLQGLNLTNLAEANYSLANFERAIYTASLGMYILNQISSQEWHKPARLLSILQNQLGDNGFKESLGKNRPKMISFIGVDGFDYIPELIEEYRRNS
;
A
#
# COMPACT_ATOMS: atom_id res chain seq x y z
N VAL A 1 -6.56 8.09 -63.17
CA VAL A 1 -6.66 8.88 -61.93
C VAL A 1 -5.61 8.33 -61.01
N SER A 2 -4.46 9.07 -60.89
CA SER A 2 -3.39 8.69 -59.98
C SER A 2 -3.94 8.70 -58.56
N GLU A 3 -3.79 7.60 -57.81
CA GLU A 3 -4.05 7.56 -56.36
C GLU A 3 -3.17 8.63 -55.71
N LEU A 4 -3.79 9.66 -55.14
CA LEU A 4 -3.12 10.65 -54.28
C LEU A 4 -2.36 9.93 -53.19
N SER A 5 -1.08 10.32 -53.00
CA SER A 5 -0.32 9.77 -51.89
C SER A 5 -1.05 10.04 -50.56
N LEU A 6 -0.87 9.19 -49.57
CA LEU A 6 -1.51 9.36 -48.25
C LEU A 6 -1.19 10.73 -47.63
N ARG A 7 0.02 11.25 -47.90
CA ARG A 7 0.49 12.57 -47.50
C ARG A 7 -0.34 13.69 -48.17
N ASP A 8 -0.57 13.57 -49.46
CA ASP A 8 -1.35 14.61 -50.22
C ASP A 8 -2.81 14.63 -49.77
N LYS A 9 -3.37 13.45 -49.45
CA LYS A 9 -4.71 13.32 -48.89
C LYS A 9 -4.82 14.07 -47.54
N TYR A 10 -3.83 13.92 -46.67
CA TYR A 10 -3.87 14.59 -45.35
C TYR A 10 -3.57 16.07 -45.45
N LEU A 11 -2.71 16.49 -46.34
CA LEU A 11 -2.50 17.90 -46.61
C LEU A 11 -3.81 18.57 -47.09
N ALA A 12 -4.51 17.93 -48.03
CA ALA A 12 -5.81 18.41 -48.51
C ALA A 12 -6.87 18.49 -47.39
N LEU A 13 -6.92 17.50 -46.51
CA LEU A 13 -7.82 17.50 -45.34
C LEU A 13 -7.51 18.66 -44.37
N ILE A 14 -6.24 18.88 -44.07
CA ILE A 14 -5.80 20.01 -43.23
C ILE A 14 -6.19 21.33 -43.85
N ASP A 15 -5.91 21.51 -45.13
CA ASP A 15 -6.28 22.72 -45.86
C ASP A 15 -7.80 22.93 -45.91
N GLU A 16 -8.59 21.90 -46.13
CA GLU A 16 -10.05 21.96 -46.09
C GLU A 16 -10.55 22.49 -44.73
N ILE A 17 -10.05 21.95 -43.63
CA ILE A 17 -10.44 22.37 -42.28
C ILE A 17 -10.01 23.82 -42.02
N VAL A 18 -8.78 24.19 -42.39
CA VAL A 18 -8.30 25.56 -42.24
C VAL A 18 -9.15 26.56 -43.06
N GLN A 19 -9.43 26.26 -44.34
CA GLN A 19 -10.25 27.13 -45.19
C GLN A 19 -11.70 27.23 -44.71
N ALA A 20 -12.27 26.13 -44.24
CA ALA A 20 -13.62 26.12 -43.66
C ALA A 20 -13.68 26.95 -42.36
N THR A 21 -12.63 26.91 -41.54
CA THR A 21 -12.52 27.74 -40.34
C THR A 21 -12.37 29.22 -40.67
N LEU A 22 -11.53 29.57 -41.65
CA LEU A 22 -11.33 30.96 -42.11
C LEU A 22 -12.59 31.59 -42.72
N LYS A 23 -13.41 30.76 -43.38
CA LYS A 23 -14.69 31.18 -43.99
C LYS A 23 -15.85 31.17 -42.98
N GLY A 24 -15.61 30.88 -41.71
CA GLY A 24 -16.65 30.84 -40.69
C GLY A 24 -17.65 29.69 -40.83
N LYS A 25 -17.35 28.66 -41.66
CA LYS A 25 -18.20 27.48 -41.84
C LYS A 25 -18.08 26.49 -40.68
N ILE A 26 -16.96 26.52 -39.94
CA ILE A 26 -16.74 25.75 -38.72
C ILE A 26 -16.97 26.68 -37.52
N SER A 27 -18.00 26.40 -36.75
CA SER A 27 -18.42 27.19 -35.58
C SER A 27 -18.01 26.56 -34.22
N SER A 28 -17.58 25.31 -34.23
CA SER A 28 -17.19 24.61 -33.00
C SER A 28 -16.00 23.67 -33.21
N GLN A 29 -15.22 23.47 -32.14
CA GLN A 29 -14.11 22.51 -32.13
C GLN A 29 -14.58 21.06 -32.39
N GLY A 30 -15.81 20.71 -31.99
CA GLY A 30 -16.41 19.41 -32.25
C GLY A 30 -16.59 19.10 -33.75
N GLN A 31 -16.80 20.12 -34.59
CA GLN A 31 -16.86 19.92 -36.05
C GLN A 31 -15.49 19.53 -36.63
N VAL A 32 -14.42 20.16 -36.15
CA VAL A 32 -13.04 19.79 -36.51
C VAL A 32 -12.77 18.34 -36.10
N TYR A 33 -13.13 17.98 -34.87
CA TYR A 33 -13.00 16.63 -34.37
C TYR A 33 -13.70 15.59 -35.26
N GLN A 34 -14.94 15.85 -35.69
CA GLN A 34 -15.70 14.94 -36.54
C GLN A 34 -15.09 14.83 -37.97
N MET A 35 -14.52 15.93 -38.50
CA MET A 35 -13.83 15.90 -39.78
C MET A 35 -12.55 15.06 -39.72
N LEU A 36 -11.78 15.18 -38.63
CA LEU A 36 -10.58 14.37 -38.39
C LEU A 36 -10.93 12.88 -38.22
N LEU A 37 -11.96 12.57 -37.43
CA LEU A 37 -12.40 11.19 -37.19
C LEU A 37 -12.81 10.47 -38.48
N LYS A 38 -13.40 11.21 -39.46
CA LYS A 38 -13.83 10.66 -40.74
C LYS A 38 -12.73 10.68 -41.81
N GLY A 39 -11.83 11.67 -41.75
CA GLY A 39 -10.85 11.94 -42.82
C GLY A 39 -9.53 11.18 -42.64
N VAL A 40 -9.16 10.84 -41.40
CA VAL A 40 -7.91 10.12 -41.13
C VAL A 40 -8.18 8.62 -41.04
N THR A 41 -7.46 7.84 -41.82
CA THR A 41 -7.60 6.36 -41.85
C THR A 41 -6.99 5.73 -40.58
N VAL A 42 -7.67 4.76 -39.99
CA VAL A 42 -7.15 4.04 -38.80
C VAL A 42 -5.81 3.37 -39.13
N GLY A 43 -4.83 3.54 -38.27
CA GLY A 43 -3.47 2.98 -38.43
C GLY A 43 -2.49 3.86 -39.20
N THR A 44 -2.89 5.07 -39.64
CA THR A 44 -2.03 6.01 -40.39
C THR A 44 -1.86 7.38 -39.71
N GLY A 45 -2.15 7.45 -38.42
CA GLY A 45 -2.10 8.68 -37.62
C GLY A 45 -0.72 9.34 -37.61
N GLU A 46 0.37 8.57 -37.59
CA GLU A 46 1.74 9.08 -37.64
C GLU A 46 2.02 9.91 -38.88
N VAL A 47 1.50 9.47 -40.05
CA VAL A 47 1.63 10.23 -41.30
C VAL A 47 0.84 11.54 -41.23
N PHE A 48 -0.36 11.53 -40.66
CA PHE A 48 -1.14 12.75 -40.45
C PHE A 48 -0.43 13.72 -39.50
N GLU A 49 0.15 13.25 -38.39
CA GLU A 49 0.91 14.09 -37.46
C GLU A 49 2.11 14.74 -38.11
N LEU A 50 2.86 13.98 -38.91
CA LEU A 50 4.00 14.53 -39.65
C LEU A 50 3.58 15.64 -40.55
N VAL A 51 2.53 15.45 -41.38
CA VAL A 51 2.00 16.48 -42.30
C VAL A 51 1.49 17.71 -41.54
N LEU A 52 0.81 17.49 -40.42
CA LEU A 52 0.31 18.57 -39.57
C LEU A 52 1.46 19.38 -38.94
N SER A 53 2.50 18.71 -38.44
CA SER A 53 3.69 19.35 -37.86
C SER A 53 4.40 20.20 -38.93
N GLU A 54 4.68 19.64 -40.10
CA GLU A 54 5.29 20.39 -41.23
C GLU A 54 4.46 21.61 -41.62
N THR A 55 3.13 21.48 -41.64
CA THR A 55 2.22 22.60 -41.98
C THR A 55 2.21 23.68 -40.89
N LEU A 56 2.26 23.26 -39.61
CA LEU A 56 2.37 24.17 -38.47
C LEU A 56 3.68 24.97 -38.52
N ASP A 57 4.81 24.27 -38.72
CA ASP A 57 6.13 24.91 -38.78
C ASP A 57 6.24 25.89 -39.93
N SER A 58 5.80 25.50 -41.12
CA SER A 58 5.76 26.36 -42.30
C SER A 58 4.88 27.62 -42.09
N THR A 59 3.70 27.45 -41.49
CA THR A 59 2.78 28.56 -41.20
C THR A 59 3.34 29.47 -40.09
N THR A 60 4.01 28.91 -39.09
CA THR A 60 4.67 29.69 -38.02
C THR A 60 5.77 30.58 -38.63
N PHE A 61 6.63 29.99 -39.46
CA PHE A 61 7.65 30.75 -40.16
C PHE A 61 7.05 31.88 -41.04
N GLN A 62 5.93 31.61 -41.72
CA GLN A 62 5.22 32.63 -42.49
C GLN A 62 4.72 33.79 -41.62
N VAL A 63 4.21 33.52 -40.42
CA VAL A 63 3.76 34.58 -39.48
C VAL A 63 4.92 35.44 -39.01
N GLU A 64 6.09 34.84 -38.75
CA GLU A 64 7.29 35.53 -38.26
C GLU A 64 7.98 36.36 -39.37
N ALA A 65 8.09 35.81 -40.57
CA ALA A 65 8.79 36.42 -41.68
C ALA A 65 7.95 37.50 -42.41
N GLN A 66 6.63 37.57 -42.20
CA GLN A 66 5.73 38.44 -42.97
C GLN A 66 5.72 39.86 -42.41
N THR A 67 6.06 40.82 -43.26
CA THR A 67 6.05 42.29 -42.99
C THR A 67 4.73 42.96 -43.35
N ASP A 68 3.95 42.38 -44.25
CA ASP A 68 2.62 42.88 -44.64
C ASP A 68 1.59 42.50 -43.58
N GLU A 69 1.00 43.49 -42.93
CA GLU A 69 0.07 43.27 -41.79
C GLU A 69 -1.17 42.44 -42.18
N PHE A 70 -1.70 42.62 -43.41
CA PHE A 70 -2.88 41.89 -43.85
C PHE A 70 -2.58 40.39 -44.08
N LYS A 71 -1.45 40.10 -44.69
CA LYS A 71 -0.98 38.74 -44.91
C LYS A 71 -0.59 38.07 -43.58
N LYS A 72 0.02 38.84 -42.68
CA LYS A 72 0.34 38.39 -41.33
C LYS A 72 -0.91 38.04 -40.52
N ALA A 73 -1.94 38.89 -40.60
CA ALA A 73 -3.22 38.60 -39.92
C ALA A 73 -3.90 37.34 -40.47
N LYS A 74 -3.83 37.11 -41.80
CA LYS A 74 -4.36 35.87 -42.41
C LYS A 74 -3.57 34.63 -41.95
N ALA A 75 -2.24 34.69 -41.99
CA ALA A 75 -1.37 33.60 -41.54
C ALA A 75 -1.58 33.29 -40.04
N THR A 76 -1.75 34.32 -39.22
CA THR A 76 -2.06 34.17 -37.78
C THR A 76 -3.39 33.45 -37.55
N ARG A 77 -4.43 33.75 -38.36
CA ARG A 77 -5.70 33.01 -38.26
C ARG A 77 -5.57 31.57 -38.73
N SER A 78 -4.78 31.30 -39.78
CA SER A 78 -4.48 29.92 -40.21
C SER A 78 -3.74 29.17 -39.15
N LEU A 79 -2.75 29.77 -38.47
CA LEU A 79 -2.01 29.15 -37.37
C LEU A 79 -2.93 28.79 -36.19
N ARG A 80 -3.91 29.65 -35.86
CA ARG A 80 -4.91 29.32 -34.83
C ARG A 80 -5.77 28.13 -35.23
N ALA A 81 -6.19 28.04 -36.48
CA ALA A 81 -6.95 26.91 -37.00
C ALA A 81 -6.12 25.60 -36.93
N LEU A 82 -4.85 25.64 -37.30
CA LEU A 82 -3.93 24.49 -37.22
C LEU A 82 -3.71 24.05 -35.78
N LYS A 83 -3.55 24.97 -34.83
CA LYS A 83 -3.47 24.64 -33.41
C LYS A 83 -4.77 23.99 -32.88
N THR A 84 -5.92 24.39 -33.40
CA THR A 84 -7.21 23.74 -33.11
C THR A 84 -7.23 22.32 -33.66
N ILE A 85 -6.76 22.10 -34.89
CA ILE A 85 -6.62 20.78 -35.51
C ILE A 85 -5.71 19.91 -34.63
N GLN A 86 -4.56 20.42 -34.22
CA GLN A 86 -3.61 19.69 -33.34
C GLN A 86 -4.24 19.28 -32.01
N THR A 87 -5.00 20.17 -31.38
CA THR A 87 -5.70 19.90 -30.13
C THR A 87 -6.77 18.81 -30.31
N GLN A 88 -7.55 18.91 -31.39
CA GLN A 88 -8.61 17.94 -31.66
C GLN A 88 -8.04 16.59 -32.13
N TRP A 89 -6.90 16.60 -32.85
CA TRP A 89 -6.21 15.37 -33.22
C TRP A 89 -5.74 14.57 -32.00
N LYS A 90 -5.16 15.22 -30.99
CA LYS A 90 -4.81 14.56 -29.74
C LYS A 90 -6.02 13.83 -29.09
N GLN A 91 -7.20 14.46 -29.14
CA GLN A 91 -8.43 13.82 -28.64
C GLN A 91 -8.86 12.61 -29.49
N VAL A 92 -8.70 12.66 -30.81
CA VAL A 92 -8.97 11.53 -31.72
C VAL A 92 -8.00 10.38 -31.43
N GLU A 93 -6.71 10.66 -31.25
CA GLU A 93 -5.73 9.65 -30.89
C GLU A 93 -6.04 8.99 -29.55
N GLU A 94 -6.33 9.78 -28.51
CA GLU A 94 -6.71 9.26 -27.19
C GLU A 94 -7.95 8.36 -27.29
N GLN A 95 -8.94 8.74 -28.09
CA GLN A 95 -10.13 7.92 -28.29
C GLN A 95 -9.82 6.64 -29.09
N ASN A 96 -8.96 6.70 -30.09
CA ASN A 96 -8.56 5.52 -30.86
C ASN A 96 -7.75 4.56 -29.98
N LYS A 97 -6.78 5.04 -29.21
CA LYS A 97 -6.02 4.26 -28.22
C LYS A 97 -6.96 3.63 -27.17
N ALA A 98 -7.96 4.38 -26.72
CA ALA A 98 -8.96 3.88 -25.79
C ALA A 98 -9.82 2.77 -26.41
N THR A 99 -10.28 2.95 -27.65
CA THR A 99 -11.07 1.96 -28.38
C THR A 99 -10.26 0.69 -28.61
N GLU A 100 -9.01 0.81 -29.02
CA GLU A 100 -8.10 -0.32 -29.22
C GLU A 100 -7.84 -1.07 -27.91
N SER A 101 -7.63 -0.35 -26.81
CA SER A 101 -7.48 -0.94 -25.48
C SER A 101 -8.71 -1.74 -25.04
N ILE A 102 -9.92 -1.25 -25.34
CA ILE A 102 -11.17 -1.96 -25.02
C ILE A 102 -11.32 -3.21 -25.88
N LEU A 103 -11.01 -3.13 -27.17
CA LEU A 103 -11.09 -4.27 -28.09
C LEU A 103 -10.06 -5.34 -27.73
N SER A 104 -8.84 -4.94 -27.37
CA SER A 104 -7.80 -5.86 -26.85
C SER A 104 -8.28 -6.54 -25.57
N ALA A 105 -8.79 -5.79 -24.59
CA ALA A 105 -9.31 -6.33 -23.35
C ALA A 105 -10.47 -7.32 -23.59
N ALA A 106 -11.41 -6.96 -24.46
CA ALA A 106 -12.52 -7.85 -24.82
C ALA A 106 -12.03 -9.13 -25.48
N ARG A 107 -11.03 -9.05 -26.38
CA ARG A 107 -10.42 -10.21 -27.02
C ARG A 107 -9.71 -11.10 -26.01
N GLU A 108 -8.88 -10.51 -25.15
CA GLU A 108 -8.15 -11.25 -24.12
C GLU A 108 -9.08 -12.04 -23.20
N ILE A 109 -10.19 -11.43 -22.75
CA ILE A 109 -11.19 -12.11 -21.91
C ILE A 109 -11.93 -13.19 -22.71
N THR A 110 -12.27 -12.93 -23.99
CA THR A 110 -13.01 -13.87 -24.84
C THR A 110 -12.19 -15.13 -25.15
N THR A 111 -10.87 -15.00 -25.31
CA THR A 111 -9.99 -16.14 -25.66
C THR A 111 -9.33 -16.79 -24.45
N ALA A 112 -9.62 -16.32 -23.25
CA ALA A 112 -9.02 -16.78 -22.01
C ALA A 112 -9.39 -18.24 -21.69
N PRO A 113 -8.41 -19.09 -21.32
CA PRO A 113 -8.69 -20.41 -20.72
C PRO A 113 -9.52 -20.25 -19.44
N GLU A 114 -10.33 -21.23 -19.11
CA GLU A 114 -11.28 -21.15 -17.98
C GLU A 114 -10.60 -20.77 -16.66
N ASN A 115 -9.48 -21.40 -16.36
CA ASN A 115 -8.70 -21.16 -15.14
C ASN A 115 -8.02 -19.79 -15.10
N GLU A 116 -7.88 -19.09 -16.23
CA GLU A 116 -7.20 -17.79 -16.33
C GLU A 116 -8.15 -16.60 -16.51
N ARG A 117 -9.44 -16.83 -16.74
CA ARG A 117 -10.44 -15.78 -17.05
C ARG A 117 -10.44 -14.66 -16.01
N LEU A 118 -10.46 -15.00 -14.73
CA LEU A 118 -10.44 -14.02 -13.65
C LEU A 118 -9.11 -13.28 -13.56
N ALA A 119 -8.00 -13.99 -13.72
CA ALA A 119 -6.65 -13.37 -13.73
C ALA A 119 -6.51 -12.36 -14.87
N ILE A 120 -7.03 -12.70 -16.05
CA ILE A 120 -7.05 -11.80 -17.20
C ILE A 120 -7.96 -10.60 -16.94
N PHE A 121 -9.16 -10.81 -16.39
CA PHE A 121 -10.06 -9.71 -16.02
C PHE A 121 -9.38 -8.75 -15.04
N VAL A 122 -8.75 -9.25 -13.96
CA VAL A 122 -8.01 -8.45 -12.98
C VAL A 122 -6.86 -7.69 -13.66
N ARG A 123 -6.16 -8.32 -14.60
CA ARG A 123 -5.06 -7.67 -15.35
C ARG A 123 -5.56 -6.55 -16.27
N VAL A 124 -6.66 -6.76 -17.01
CA VAL A 124 -7.16 -5.72 -17.93
C VAL A 124 -7.83 -4.55 -17.22
N THR A 125 -8.34 -4.78 -16.01
CA THR A 125 -8.92 -3.74 -15.15
C THR A 125 -7.94 -3.14 -14.14
N ASP A 126 -6.65 -3.54 -14.19
CA ASP A 126 -5.61 -3.04 -13.28
C ASP A 126 -5.48 -1.52 -13.34
N PRO A 127 -5.69 -0.80 -12.22
CA PRO A 127 -5.58 0.65 -12.17
C PRO A 127 -4.15 1.18 -12.35
N ASN A 128 -3.14 0.31 -12.26
CA ASN A 128 -1.72 0.67 -12.42
C ASN A 128 -1.24 0.61 -13.88
N ARG A 129 -2.12 0.26 -14.81
CA ARG A 129 -1.79 0.28 -16.25
C ARG A 129 -1.50 1.72 -16.70
N LYS A 130 -0.64 1.87 -17.70
CA LYS A 130 -0.34 3.18 -18.31
C LYS A 130 -1.61 3.92 -18.76
N HIS A 131 -2.62 3.18 -19.22
CA HIS A 131 -3.94 3.68 -19.61
C HIS A 131 -5.02 2.80 -18.94
N PRO A 132 -5.36 3.09 -17.67
CA PRO A 132 -6.38 2.32 -16.96
C PRO A 132 -7.77 2.62 -17.51
N LEU A 133 -8.62 1.61 -17.59
CA LEU A 133 -9.99 1.77 -18.07
C LEU A 133 -10.81 2.64 -17.11
N ASN A 134 -11.41 3.70 -17.65
CA ASN A 134 -12.39 4.50 -16.89
C ASN A 134 -13.80 3.89 -16.97
N GLN A 135 -14.77 4.48 -16.23
CA GLN A 135 -16.14 3.97 -16.18
C GLN A 135 -16.81 3.84 -17.56
N LYS A 136 -16.63 4.85 -18.45
CA LYS A 136 -17.20 4.83 -19.81
C LYS A 136 -16.59 3.69 -20.65
N GLN A 137 -15.29 3.47 -20.50
CA GLN A 137 -14.57 2.39 -21.19
C GLN A 137 -14.95 1.02 -20.65
N LEU A 138 -15.16 0.88 -19.36
CA LEU A 138 -15.71 -0.35 -18.76
C LEU A 138 -17.13 -0.65 -19.25
N GLN A 139 -17.99 0.37 -19.41
CA GLN A 139 -19.32 0.18 -20.03
C GLN A 139 -19.22 -0.28 -21.49
N GLN A 140 -18.25 0.25 -22.24
CA GLN A 140 -18.00 -0.18 -23.62
C GLN A 140 -17.45 -1.61 -23.66
N LEU A 141 -16.56 -1.96 -22.71
CA LEU A 141 -16.08 -3.33 -22.55
C LEU A 141 -17.23 -4.31 -22.26
N ALA A 142 -18.13 -3.97 -21.32
CA ALA A 142 -19.30 -4.78 -21.02
C ALA A 142 -20.18 -5.01 -22.28
N LYS A 143 -20.44 -3.95 -23.06
CA LYS A 143 -21.19 -4.07 -24.33
C LYS A 143 -20.48 -4.99 -25.35
N SER A 144 -19.16 -4.87 -25.46
CA SER A 144 -18.35 -5.71 -26.35
C SER A 144 -18.38 -7.18 -25.91
N LEU A 145 -18.27 -7.46 -24.60
CA LEU A 145 -18.36 -8.81 -24.05
C LEU A 145 -19.75 -9.40 -24.24
N GLN A 146 -20.81 -8.62 -24.04
CA GLN A 146 -22.19 -9.07 -24.30
C GLN A 146 -22.40 -9.45 -25.76
N LYS A 147 -21.92 -8.63 -26.70
CA LYS A 147 -21.96 -8.93 -28.14
C LYS A 147 -21.18 -10.19 -28.48
N ASN A 148 -20.00 -10.39 -27.87
CA ASN A 148 -19.20 -11.59 -28.06
C ASN A 148 -19.90 -12.81 -27.46
N ALA A 149 -20.58 -12.69 -26.30
CA ALA A 149 -21.38 -13.75 -25.71
C ALA A 149 -22.45 -14.26 -26.65
N GLU A 150 -23.21 -13.37 -27.29
CA GLU A 150 -24.24 -13.69 -28.27
C GLU A 150 -23.65 -14.32 -29.55
N THR A 151 -22.52 -13.78 -30.03
CA THR A 151 -21.88 -14.24 -31.27
C THR A 151 -21.26 -15.63 -31.12
N PHE A 152 -20.55 -15.85 -30.01
CA PHE A 152 -19.80 -17.10 -29.79
C PHE A 152 -20.56 -18.12 -28.90
N LYS A 153 -21.72 -17.76 -28.38
CA LYS A 153 -22.53 -18.55 -27.44
C LYS A 153 -21.76 -18.98 -26.20
N LEU A 154 -21.09 -18.00 -25.58
CA LEU A 154 -20.24 -18.19 -24.41
C LEU A 154 -20.87 -17.47 -23.20
N ASP A 155 -21.59 -18.20 -22.36
CA ASP A 155 -22.37 -17.65 -21.24
C ASP A 155 -21.55 -16.89 -20.24
N TYR A 156 -20.30 -17.30 -19.98
CA TYR A 156 -19.41 -16.61 -19.04
C TYR A 156 -19.10 -15.15 -19.46
N LEU A 157 -19.12 -14.82 -20.75
CA LEU A 157 -18.94 -13.44 -21.23
C LEU A 157 -20.14 -12.56 -20.86
N SER A 158 -21.34 -13.14 -20.86
CA SER A 158 -22.55 -12.46 -20.39
C SER A 158 -22.48 -12.19 -18.89
N GLU A 159 -21.95 -13.13 -18.09
CA GLU A 159 -21.72 -12.91 -16.66
C GLU A 159 -20.69 -11.80 -16.39
N PHE A 160 -19.58 -11.74 -17.13
CA PHE A 160 -18.62 -10.61 -17.05
C PHE A 160 -19.31 -9.28 -17.38
N ALA A 161 -20.07 -9.23 -18.48
CA ALA A 161 -20.77 -8.02 -18.90
C ALA A 161 -21.79 -7.55 -17.85
N GLN A 162 -22.53 -8.48 -17.28
CA GLN A 162 -23.49 -8.22 -16.20
C GLN A 162 -22.80 -7.71 -14.94
N GLY A 163 -21.73 -8.38 -14.49
CA GLY A 163 -20.96 -7.98 -13.30
C GLY A 163 -20.35 -6.59 -13.46
N ILE A 164 -19.78 -6.27 -14.62
CA ILE A 164 -19.27 -4.93 -14.92
C ILE A 164 -20.39 -3.89 -14.87
N THR A 165 -21.53 -4.17 -15.48
CA THR A 165 -22.67 -3.24 -15.51
C THR A 165 -23.22 -2.98 -14.12
N ARG A 166 -23.38 -4.05 -13.31
CA ARG A 166 -23.83 -3.95 -11.92
C ARG A 166 -22.83 -3.17 -11.06
N GLY A 167 -21.53 -3.45 -11.20
CA GLY A 167 -20.48 -2.74 -10.45
C GLY A 167 -20.44 -1.25 -10.75
N ILE A 168 -20.61 -0.84 -12.02
CA ILE A 168 -20.69 0.59 -12.38
C ILE A 168 -21.96 1.24 -11.82
N THR A 169 -23.08 0.55 -11.85
CA THR A 169 -24.37 1.04 -11.30
C THR A 169 -24.26 1.22 -9.78
N SER A 170 -23.73 0.21 -9.07
CA SER A 170 -23.48 0.26 -7.62
C SER A 170 -22.53 1.41 -7.27
N TRP A 171 -21.47 1.62 -8.04
CA TRP A 171 -20.56 2.74 -7.84
C TRP A 171 -21.25 4.11 -7.96
N GLY A 172 -22.16 4.27 -8.91
CA GLY A 172 -22.94 5.52 -9.04
C GLY A 172 -23.68 5.91 -7.77
N LYS A 173 -24.14 4.92 -6.97
CA LYS A 173 -24.75 5.13 -5.65
C LYS A 173 -23.71 5.32 -4.55
N LEU A 174 -22.68 4.46 -4.51
CA LEU A 174 -21.60 4.48 -3.52
C LEU A 174 -20.83 5.80 -3.51
N GLN A 175 -20.56 6.38 -4.68
CA GLN A 175 -19.80 7.62 -4.81
C GLN A 175 -20.43 8.79 -4.04
N GLN A 176 -21.76 8.85 -3.95
CA GLN A 176 -22.48 9.89 -3.20
C GLN A 176 -22.30 9.74 -1.69
N HIS A 177 -22.01 8.54 -1.22
CA HIS A 177 -21.84 8.19 0.19
C HIS A 177 -20.41 7.84 0.56
N LEU A 178 -19.44 8.20 -0.28
CA LEU A 178 -18.03 7.81 -0.12
C LEU A 178 -17.45 8.21 1.24
N ILE A 179 -17.77 9.41 1.71
CA ILE A 179 -17.24 10.02 2.94
C ILE A 179 -18.33 10.41 3.95
N SER A 180 -19.62 10.17 3.68
CA SER A 180 -20.73 10.61 4.56
C SER A 180 -20.58 10.08 5.98
N TRP A 181 -20.08 8.86 6.15
CA TRP A 181 -19.83 8.23 7.44
C TRP A 181 -18.83 9.00 8.32
N MET A 182 -17.93 9.80 7.76
CA MET A 182 -16.96 10.60 8.52
C MET A 182 -17.61 11.72 9.31
N TYR A 183 -18.76 12.19 8.86
CA TYR A 183 -19.53 13.24 9.54
C TYR A 183 -20.47 12.69 10.63
N GLU A 184 -20.71 11.38 10.60
CA GLU A 184 -21.59 10.68 11.54
C GLU A 184 -20.82 10.08 12.73
N GLN A 185 -19.50 9.94 12.62
CA GLN A 185 -18.64 9.38 13.67
C GLN A 185 -18.13 10.46 14.64
N ASN A 186 -18.09 10.13 15.94
CA ASN A 186 -17.41 10.94 16.93
C ASN A 186 -15.91 11.05 16.62
N ARG A 187 -15.33 12.24 16.73
CA ARG A 187 -13.94 12.57 16.36
C ARG A 187 -12.84 11.65 16.95
N ALA A 188 -13.17 10.85 17.95
CA ALA A 188 -12.23 9.95 18.62
C ALA A 188 -11.99 8.60 17.89
N SER A 189 -12.78 8.25 16.87
CA SER A 189 -12.73 6.94 16.20
C SER A 189 -12.84 7.02 14.67
N ILE A 190 -12.18 8.00 14.06
CA ILE A 190 -12.15 8.10 12.58
C ILE A 190 -11.28 6.98 12.02
N GLY A 191 -11.90 5.99 11.37
CA GLY A 191 -11.22 4.86 10.73
C GLY A 191 -12.18 3.76 10.30
N PHE A 192 -11.65 2.74 9.63
CA PHE A 192 -12.43 1.58 9.18
C PHE A 192 -12.82 0.62 10.31
N GLY A 193 -12.18 0.72 11.48
CA GLY A 193 -12.41 -0.11 12.66
C GLY A 193 -13.34 0.51 13.70
N GLY A 194 -14.37 1.25 13.32
CA GLY A 194 -15.36 1.87 14.22
C GLY A 194 -16.06 0.85 15.13
N VAL A 195 -16.83 1.36 16.12
CA VAL A 195 -17.64 0.53 17.03
C VAL A 195 -18.54 -0.43 16.22
N PRO A 196 -18.58 -1.75 16.53
CA PRO A 196 -19.45 -2.69 15.86
C PRO A 196 -20.90 -2.22 15.93
N GLY A 197 -21.57 -2.04 14.80
CA GLY A 197 -22.96 -1.59 14.79
C GLY A 197 -23.41 -0.98 13.47
N GLU A 198 -24.58 -0.39 13.49
CA GLU A 198 -25.32 0.13 12.33
C GLU A 198 -24.68 1.38 11.68
N ASN A 199 -23.67 1.98 12.31
CA ASN A 199 -23.02 3.21 11.89
C ASN A 199 -21.54 2.98 11.56
N GLY A 200 -21.15 3.29 10.32
CA GLY A 200 -19.77 3.17 9.87
C GLY A 200 -19.70 3.07 8.34
N PRO A 201 -18.49 3.06 7.75
CA PRO A 201 -18.34 3.05 6.31
C PRO A 201 -19.00 1.83 5.67
N TRP A 202 -18.75 0.65 6.20
CA TRP A 202 -19.25 -0.62 5.64
C TRP A 202 -20.77 -0.73 5.72
N ALA A 203 -21.39 -0.34 6.85
CA ALA A 203 -22.84 -0.30 6.98
C ALA A 203 -23.47 0.70 6.03
N THR A 204 -22.86 1.88 5.86
CA THR A 204 -23.34 2.92 4.95
C THR A 204 -23.27 2.45 3.50
N TRP A 205 -22.15 1.87 3.08
CA TRP A 205 -21.98 1.35 1.72
C TRP A 205 -22.81 0.09 1.44
N GLY A 206 -22.99 -0.78 2.45
CA GLY A 206 -23.83 -1.97 2.33
C GLY A 206 -25.29 -1.67 2.01
N ARG A 207 -25.80 -0.51 2.44
CA ARG A 207 -27.15 -0.02 2.10
C ARG A 207 -27.26 0.50 0.67
N GLN A 208 -26.14 0.77 -0.02
CA GLN A 208 -26.12 1.38 -1.36
C GLN A 208 -25.90 0.37 -2.48
N VAL A 209 -25.48 -0.86 -2.18
CA VAL A 209 -25.24 -1.91 -3.17
C VAL A 209 -26.44 -2.83 -3.28
N ASP A 210 -26.78 -3.21 -4.50
CA ASP A 210 -27.92 -4.09 -4.78
C ASP A 210 -27.50 -5.58 -4.83
N GLY A 211 -26.23 -5.88 -5.17
CA GLY A 211 -25.72 -7.25 -5.26
C GLY A 211 -25.65 -7.92 -3.90
N GLU A 212 -26.34 -9.06 -3.75
CA GLU A 212 -26.44 -9.78 -2.46
C GLU A 212 -25.08 -10.19 -1.91
N PHE A 213 -24.14 -10.57 -2.77
CA PHE A 213 -22.79 -10.94 -2.34
C PHE A 213 -21.99 -9.74 -1.81
N SER A 214 -21.99 -8.63 -2.55
CA SER A 214 -21.32 -7.38 -2.11
C SER A 214 -21.93 -6.85 -0.81
N LYS A 215 -23.27 -6.89 -0.71
CA LYS A 215 -24.02 -6.48 0.49
C LYS A 215 -23.70 -7.40 1.68
N GLY A 216 -23.61 -8.70 1.45
CA GLY A 216 -23.23 -9.69 2.47
C GLY A 216 -21.86 -9.41 3.04
N LEU A 217 -20.84 -9.19 2.19
CA LEU A 217 -19.50 -8.84 2.64
C LEU A 217 -19.48 -7.52 3.43
N PHE A 218 -20.16 -6.47 2.95
CA PHE A 218 -20.18 -5.18 3.65
C PHE A 218 -20.87 -5.29 5.02
N ASN A 219 -21.90 -6.11 5.14
CA ASN A 219 -22.55 -6.40 6.43
C ASN A 219 -21.62 -7.18 7.38
N THR A 220 -20.88 -8.16 6.87
CA THR A 220 -19.85 -8.90 7.62
C THR A 220 -18.79 -7.95 8.17
N LEU A 221 -18.27 -7.05 7.31
CA LEU A 221 -17.30 -6.03 7.71
C LEU A 221 -17.86 -5.02 8.72
N ALA A 222 -19.13 -4.61 8.56
CA ALA A 222 -19.81 -3.71 9.50
C ALA A 222 -19.96 -4.31 10.89
N LYS A 223 -20.18 -5.63 10.98
CA LYS A 223 -20.28 -6.37 12.23
C LYS A 223 -18.92 -6.79 12.80
N GLN A 224 -17.81 -6.51 12.07
CA GLN A 224 -16.46 -6.98 12.41
C GLN A 224 -16.35 -8.51 12.44
N GLU A 225 -17.19 -9.20 11.68
CA GLU A 225 -17.11 -10.64 11.47
C GLU A 225 -16.00 -10.98 10.45
N SER A 226 -15.61 -12.25 10.39
CA SER A 226 -14.50 -12.72 9.57
C SER A 226 -14.83 -12.78 8.06
N PRO A 227 -14.17 -11.99 7.19
CA PRO A 227 -14.30 -12.13 5.73
C PRO A 227 -13.85 -13.50 5.19
N ILE A 228 -13.01 -14.22 5.94
CA ILE A 228 -12.59 -15.59 5.58
C ILE A 228 -13.75 -16.54 5.71
N GLU A 229 -14.43 -16.55 6.85
CA GLU A 229 -15.60 -17.39 7.08
C GLU A 229 -16.71 -17.04 6.09
N PHE A 230 -16.91 -15.75 5.82
CA PHE A 230 -17.82 -15.29 4.78
C PHE A 230 -17.49 -15.92 3.42
N ALA A 231 -16.23 -15.84 2.97
CA ALA A 231 -15.81 -16.41 1.69
C ALA A 231 -15.90 -17.96 1.68
N GLN A 232 -15.55 -18.62 2.80
CA GLN A 232 -15.67 -20.07 2.95
C GLN A 232 -17.12 -20.55 2.81
N ASN A 233 -18.06 -19.78 3.38
CA ASN A 233 -19.50 -20.09 3.32
C ASN A 233 -20.14 -19.76 1.97
N ASN A 234 -19.44 -18.98 1.12
CA ASN A 234 -19.93 -18.51 -0.19
C ASN A 234 -19.00 -18.95 -1.34
N ARG A 235 -18.41 -20.14 -1.29
CA ARG A 235 -17.49 -20.64 -2.32
C ARG A 235 -18.11 -20.81 -3.72
N SER A 236 -19.43 -20.93 -3.80
CA SER A 236 -20.17 -21.03 -5.06
C SER A 236 -20.58 -19.66 -5.62
N ILE A 237 -19.78 -18.64 -5.39
CA ILE A 237 -20.03 -17.30 -5.94
C ILE A 237 -20.13 -17.33 -7.47
N SER A 238 -21.11 -16.60 -8.02
CA SER A 238 -21.21 -16.41 -9.47
C SER A 238 -20.10 -15.49 -9.99
N LEU A 239 -19.71 -15.67 -11.24
CA LEU A 239 -18.71 -14.82 -11.87
C LEU A 239 -19.16 -13.35 -11.90
N SER A 240 -20.44 -13.09 -12.15
CA SER A 240 -21.01 -11.74 -12.15
C SER A 240 -20.96 -11.06 -10.78
N ASP A 241 -21.20 -11.80 -9.68
CA ASP A 241 -21.15 -11.27 -8.33
C ASP A 241 -19.70 -10.93 -7.92
N TRP A 242 -18.74 -11.79 -8.29
CA TRP A 242 -17.33 -11.54 -8.02
C TRP A 242 -16.80 -10.32 -8.79
N VAL A 243 -17.18 -10.17 -10.07
CA VAL A 243 -16.81 -9.01 -10.89
C VAL A 243 -17.42 -7.71 -10.32
N GLU A 244 -18.69 -7.74 -9.92
CA GLU A 244 -19.33 -6.60 -9.26
C GLU A 244 -18.59 -6.20 -7.98
N LEU A 245 -18.28 -7.17 -7.09
CA LEU A 245 -17.54 -6.94 -5.88
C LEU A 245 -16.16 -6.32 -6.17
N THR A 246 -15.45 -6.88 -7.16
CA THR A 246 -14.12 -6.39 -7.55
C THR A 246 -14.17 -4.92 -7.93
N LEU A 247 -15.12 -4.52 -8.76
CA LEU A 247 -15.26 -3.13 -9.17
C LEU A 247 -15.69 -2.21 -8.00
N ASN A 248 -16.61 -2.66 -7.16
CA ASN A 248 -17.06 -1.90 -6.00
C ASN A 248 -15.90 -1.59 -5.04
N LEU A 249 -15.13 -2.61 -4.64
CA LEU A 249 -13.99 -2.41 -3.75
C LEU A 249 -12.88 -1.59 -4.39
N GLN A 250 -12.60 -1.80 -5.69
CA GLN A 250 -11.60 -1.03 -6.42
C GLN A 250 -11.96 0.45 -6.52
N PHE A 251 -13.21 0.77 -6.83
CA PHE A 251 -13.67 2.16 -6.92
C PHE A 251 -13.74 2.83 -5.56
N LEU A 252 -14.18 2.13 -4.51
CA LEU A 252 -14.16 2.64 -3.13
C LEU A 252 -12.74 2.97 -2.69
N GLN A 253 -11.81 2.02 -2.83
CA GLN A 253 -10.42 2.21 -2.45
C GLN A 253 -9.78 3.42 -3.17
N ARG A 254 -9.94 3.50 -4.49
CA ARG A 254 -9.39 4.61 -5.29
C ARG A 254 -10.06 5.95 -4.98
N GLY A 255 -11.38 5.94 -4.82
CA GLY A 255 -12.15 7.13 -4.49
C GLY A 255 -11.73 7.72 -3.15
N LEU A 256 -11.57 6.89 -2.13
CA LEU A 256 -11.11 7.28 -0.79
C LEU A 256 -9.68 7.84 -0.83
N VAL A 257 -8.73 7.11 -1.43
CA VAL A 257 -7.35 7.57 -1.54
C VAL A 257 -7.28 8.90 -2.28
N ASN A 258 -7.96 9.04 -3.41
CA ASN A 258 -7.98 10.31 -4.16
C ASN A 258 -8.56 11.45 -3.31
N TRP A 259 -9.61 11.19 -2.54
CA TRP A 259 -10.20 12.21 -1.68
C TRP A 259 -9.26 12.60 -0.53
N PHE A 260 -8.63 11.62 0.14
CA PHE A 260 -7.70 11.87 1.24
C PHE A 260 -6.42 12.58 0.78
N ASP A 261 -5.88 12.21 -0.38
CA ASP A 261 -4.68 12.82 -0.95
C ASP A 261 -4.89 14.31 -1.33
N GLN A 262 -6.14 14.72 -1.57
CA GLN A 262 -6.50 16.10 -1.90
C GLN A 262 -6.72 17.01 -0.68
N GLN A 263 -6.59 16.50 0.56
CA GLN A 263 -6.81 17.30 1.78
C GLN A 263 -5.66 18.29 2.04
N ALA A 264 -5.73 19.47 1.43
CA ALA A 264 -4.69 20.51 1.51
C ALA A 264 -4.47 21.07 2.93
N TYR A 265 -5.50 21.08 3.79
CA TYR A 265 -5.45 21.68 5.12
C TYR A 265 -4.85 20.75 6.21
N ASN A 266 -4.78 19.45 5.95
CA ASN A 266 -4.20 18.48 6.87
C ASN A 266 -3.56 17.31 6.12
N VAL A 267 -2.47 17.60 5.44
CA VAL A 267 -1.74 16.64 4.59
C VAL A 267 -1.33 15.38 5.36
N LYS A 268 -0.90 15.53 6.62
CA LYS A 268 -0.47 14.39 7.45
C LYS A 268 -1.66 13.47 7.81
N ALA A 269 -2.81 14.03 8.14
CA ALA A 269 -4.00 13.23 8.41
C ALA A 269 -4.53 12.57 7.13
N GLY A 270 -4.51 13.28 5.99
CA GLY A 270 -4.85 12.74 4.69
C GLY A 270 -3.98 11.55 4.31
N SER A 271 -2.64 11.67 4.42
CA SER A 271 -1.71 10.59 4.15
C SER A 271 -1.93 9.38 5.06
N ASN A 272 -2.19 9.58 6.36
CA ASN A 272 -2.48 8.48 7.28
C ASN A 272 -3.77 7.74 6.91
N LEU A 273 -4.81 8.45 6.49
CA LEU A 273 -6.07 7.85 6.03
C LEU A 273 -5.89 7.12 4.70
N SER A 274 -5.08 7.64 3.79
CA SER A 274 -4.70 6.94 2.55
C SER A 274 -3.94 5.66 2.84
N ILE A 275 -2.94 5.68 3.74
CA ILE A 275 -2.19 4.48 4.19
C ILE A 275 -3.17 3.46 4.76
N SER A 276 -4.04 3.88 5.70
CA SER A 276 -5.06 3.02 6.29
C SER A 276 -5.98 2.40 5.23
N THR A 277 -6.37 3.19 4.21
CA THR A 277 -7.19 2.70 3.10
C THR A 277 -6.47 1.61 2.30
N PHE A 278 -5.23 1.83 1.87
CA PHE A 278 -4.45 0.83 1.14
C PHE A 278 -4.33 -0.48 1.94
N LEU A 279 -4.02 -0.38 3.22
CA LEU A 279 -3.83 -1.54 4.09
C LEU A 279 -5.16 -2.28 4.33
N THR A 280 -6.24 -1.57 4.65
CA THR A 280 -7.56 -2.18 4.91
C THR A 280 -8.07 -2.97 3.68
N PHE A 281 -8.00 -2.38 2.49
CA PHE A 281 -8.45 -3.08 1.29
C PHE A 281 -7.53 -4.24 0.90
N SER A 282 -6.23 -4.14 1.16
CA SER A 282 -5.29 -5.26 1.00
C SER A 282 -5.64 -6.43 1.93
N VAL A 283 -5.96 -6.13 3.20
CA VAL A 283 -6.40 -7.14 4.18
C VAL A 283 -7.67 -7.84 3.73
N ILE A 284 -8.70 -7.08 3.37
CA ILE A 284 -9.98 -7.65 2.91
C ILE A 284 -9.76 -8.61 1.75
N TRP A 285 -9.00 -8.21 0.73
CA TRP A 285 -8.70 -9.07 -0.40
C TRP A 285 -7.86 -10.29 -0.04
N SER A 286 -6.89 -10.16 0.88
CA SER A 286 -6.10 -11.30 1.35
C SER A 286 -6.95 -12.30 2.12
N GLN A 287 -7.87 -11.82 2.96
CA GLN A 287 -8.81 -12.64 3.70
C GLN A 287 -9.79 -13.36 2.77
N LEU A 288 -10.34 -12.67 1.77
CA LEU A 288 -11.17 -13.28 0.73
C LEU A 288 -10.38 -14.35 -0.05
N GLY A 289 -9.11 -14.05 -0.41
CA GLY A 289 -8.24 -14.99 -1.11
C GLY A 289 -8.00 -16.27 -0.31
N ASN A 290 -7.77 -16.15 0.99
CA ASN A 290 -7.64 -17.31 1.89
C ASN A 290 -8.95 -18.07 2.05
N GLY A 291 -10.07 -17.37 2.18
CA GLY A 291 -11.40 -17.99 2.34
C GLY A 291 -11.87 -18.75 1.11
N PHE A 292 -11.65 -18.23 -0.09
CA PHE A 292 -11.93 -18.93 -1.35
C PHE A 292 -10.97 -20.09 -1.61
N GLY A 293 -9.77 -20.04 -1.02
CA GLY A 293 -8.67 -21.00 -1.23
C GLY A 293 -7.67 -20.52 -2.28
N VAL A 294 -6.40 -20.49 -1.89
CA VAL A 294 -5.28 -19.92 -2.70
C VAL A 294 -5.13 -20.61 -4.07
N ASP A 295 -5.47 -21.90 -4.16
CA ASP A 295 -5.35 -22.71 -5.38
C ASP A 295 -6.55 -22.55 -6.33
N THR A 296 -7.58 -21.82 -5.91
CA THR A 296 -8.74 -21.54 -6.76
C THR A 296 -8.53 -20.32 -7.64
N SER A 297 -9.26 -20.22 -8.76
CA SER A 297 -9.22 -19.05 -9.62
C SER A 297 -9.66 -17.76 -8.88
N TYR A 298 -10.65 -17.85 -7.99
CA TYR A 298 -11.13 -16.74 -7.17
C TYR A 298 -10.10 -16.30 -6.12
N GLY A 299 -9.48 -17.26 -5.43
CA GLY A 299 -8.44 -16.97 -4.45
C GLY A 299 -7.20 -16.37 -5.09
N SER A 300 -6.71 -16.96 -6.19
CA SER A 300 -5.59 -16.45 -6.96
C SER A 300 -5.84 -15.03 -7.49
N ALA A 301 -7.05 -14.76 -8.02
CA ALA A 301 -7.43 -13.44 -8.50
C ALA A 301 -7.50 -12.40 -7.37
N ALA A 302 -8.01 -12.78 -6.19
CA ALA A 302 -8.01 -11.91 -5.01
C ALA A 302 -6.59 -11.49 -4.61
N TRP A 303 -5.64 -12.42 -4.62
CA TRP A 303 -4.23 -12.13 -4.33
C TRP A 303 -3.56 -11.27 -5.40
N GLN A 304 -3.91 -11.41 -6.67
CA GLN A 304 -3.45 -10.49 -7.71
C GLN A 304 -3.92 -9.05 -7.45
N ILE A 305 -5.15 -8.88 -6.94
CA ILE A 305 -5.65 -7.56 -6.55
C ILE A 305 -4.86 -6.99 -5.36
N VAL A 306 -4.49 -7.82 -4.37
CA VAL A 306 -3.58 -7.40 -3.29
C VAL A 306 -2.27 -6.84 -3.86
N LEU A 307 -1.65 -7.55 -4.81
CA LEU A 307 -0.43 -7.07 -5.47
C LEU A 307 -0.63 -5.74 -6.21
N GLN A 308 -1.76 -5.58 -6.91
CA GLN A 308 -2.09 -4.31 -7.58
C GLN A 308 -2.24 -3.16 -6.59
N ILE A 309 -2.90 -3.38 -5.46
CA ILE A 309 -3.06 -2.38 -4.39
C ILE A 309 -1.69 -2.00 -3.81
N LEU A 310 -0.86 -2.99 -3.46
CA LEU A 310 0.47 -2.77 -2.91
C LEU A 310 1.40 -2.05 -3.91
N ARG A 311 1.30 -2.37 -5.20
CA ARG A 311 2.04 -1.69 -6.26
C ARG A 311 1.65 -0.22 -6.36
N ASN A 312 0.36 0.10 -6.33
CA ASN A 312 -0.11 1.50 -6.31
C ASN A 312 0.34 2.24 -5.05
N PHE A 313 0.28 1.55 -3.89
CA PHE A 313 0.73 2.10 -2.62
C PHE A 313 2.23 2.41 -2.62
N SER A 314 3.06 1.52 -3.16
CA SER A 314 4.52 1.68 -3.19
C SER A 314 5.00 2.89 -4.01
N GLN A 315 4.17 3.42 -4.91
CA GLN A 315 4.45 4.62 -5.70
C GLN A 315 4.14 5.93 -4.95
N ARG A 316 3.49 5.85 -3.77
CA ARG A 316 3.10 7.05 -3.02
C ARG A 316 4.28 7.66 -2.26
N PRO A 317 4.37 9.02 -2.20
CA PRO A 317 5.47 9.68 -1.48
C PRO A 317 5.49 9.36 0.03
N TYR A 318 4.33 9.02 0.59
CA TYR A 318 4.18 8.64 2.00
C TYR A 318 4.29 7.13 2.25
N PHE A 319 4.82 6.36 1.31
CA PHE A 319 5.02 4.92 1.48
C PHE A 319 5.99 4.64 2.64
N PRO A 320 5.62 3.80 3.64
CA PRO A 320 6.38 3.64 4.86
C PRO A 320 7.54 2.66 4.67
N LEU A 321 8.69 3.16 4.21
CA LEU A 321 9.90 2.31 4.03
C LEU A 321 10.44 1.72 5.34
N TYR A 322 10.09 2.28 6.49
CA TYR A 322 10.52 1.85 7.83
C TYR A 322 9.40 1.20 8.64
N GLY A 323 8.23 0.98 8.06
CA GLY A 323 7.09 0.33 8.69
C GLY A 323 6.82 -1.07 8.17
N GLY A 324 6.01 -1.82 8.91
CA GLY A 324 5.48 -3.11 8.49
C GLY A 324 3.97 -3.05 8.21
N ILE A 325 3.45 -4.14 7.68
CA ILE A 325 2.01 -4.30 7.42
C ILE A 325 1.24 -4.85 8.64
N PHE A 326 1.88 -4.91 9.81
CA PHE A 326 1.34 -5.56 11.02
C PHE A 326 0.08 -4.93 11.58
N ALA A 327 -0.08 -3.62 11.46
CA ALA A 327 -1.29 -2.94 11.94
C ALA A 327 -2.57 -3.48 11.28
N SER A 328 -2.41 -4.18 10.16
CA SER A 328 -3.52 -4.65 9.32
C SER A 328 -3.51 -6.16 9.05
N PHE A 329 -2.34 -6.81 9.17
CA PHE A 329 -2.17 -8.25 9.01
C PHE A 329 -1.61 -8.82 10.30
N SER A 330 -2.37 -9.63 11.01
CA SER A 330 -1.93 -10.30 12.23
C SER A 330 -1.94 -11.83 12.08
N GLY A 331 -1.07 -12.50 12.81
CA GLY A 331 -1.09 -13.93 12.96
C GLY A 331 -0.88 -14.72 11.68
N ASP A 332 -1.68 -15.76 11.50
CA ASP A 332 -1.59 -16.70 10.38
C ASP A 332 -1.90 -16.05 9.04
N TYR A 333 -2.67 -14.95 9.02
CA TYR A 333 -2.96 -14.19 7.82
C TYR A 333 -1.72 -13.50 7.26
N LEU A 334 -0.85 -12.97 8.13
CA LEU A 334 0.42 -12.39 7.70
C LEU A 334 1.31 -13.48 7.08
N LYS A 335 1.41 -14.65 7.71
CA LYS A 335 2.18 -15.79 7.17
C LYS A 335 1.63 -16.23 5.80
N GLY A 336 0.31 -16.36 5.67
CA GLY A 336 -0.34 -16.72 4.41
C GLY A 336 -0.11 -15.69 3.31
N ALA A 337 -0.24 -14.39 3.64
CA ALA A 337 0.02 -13.30 2.70
C ALA A 337 1.49 -13.30 2.23
N LEU A 338 2.45 -13.44 3.16
CA LEU A 338 3.86 -13.46 2.85
C LEU A 338 4.24 -14.66 1.97
N SER A 339 3.73 -15.85 2.28
CA SER A 339 3.97 -17.05 1.48
C SER A 339 3.40 -16.95 0.06
N TYR A 340 2.22 -16.35 -0.07
CA TYR A 340 1.61 -16.14 -1.39
C TYR A 340 2.35 -15.09 -2.22
N LEU A 341 2.73 -13.98 -1.62
CA LEU A 341 3.35 -12.86 -2.34
C LEU A 341 4.78 -13.18 -2.82
N ASP A 342 5.48 -14.11 -2.18
CA ASP A 342 6.85 -14.47 -2.58
C ASP A 342 6.90 -15.00 -4.03
N GLN A 343 6.10 -15.99 -4.39
CA GLN A 343 6.14 -16.60 -5.74
C GLN A 343 5.78 -15.62 -6.88
N PRO A 344 4.67 -14.87 -6.83
CA PRO A 344 4.36 -13.88 -7.86
C PRO A 344 5.44 -12.80 -7.98
N LEU A 345 6.02 -12.35 -6.87
CA LEU A 345 7.06 -11.32 -6.88
C LEU A 345 8.37 -11.83 -7.50
N GLN A 346 8.70 -13.11 -7.37
CA GLN A 346 9.88 -13.68 -8.04
C GLN A 346 9.77 -13.62 -9.56
N ARG A 347 8.56 -13.69 -10.12
CA ARG A 347 8.28 -13.68 -11.57
C ARG A 347 8.19 -12.28 -12.18
N VAL A 348 8.11 -11.23 -11.35
CA VAL A 348 8.02 -9.84 -11.80
C VAL A 348 9.43 -9.28 -11.99
N GLU A 349 9.63 -8.47 -13.04
CA GLU A 349 10.88 -7.75 -13.28
C GLU A 349 11.29 -6.89 -12.07
N GLY A 350 12.58 -6.64 -11.93
CA GLY A 350 13.16 -5.86 -10.83
C GLY A 350 12.86 -4.37 -10.95
N THR A 351 11.63 -3.97 -10.61
CA THR A 351 11.18 -2.57 -10.62
C THR A 351 11.31 -1.92 -9.24
N GLN A 352 11.31 -0.59 -9.20
CA GLN A 352 11.29 0.19 -7.96
C GLN A 352 10.16 -0.24 -7.01
N GLU A 353 8.97 -0.48 -7.56
CA GLU A 353 7.81 -0.93 -6.79
C GLU A 353 8.05 -2.29 -6.15
N LYS A 354 8.68 -3.21 -6.88
CA LYS A 354 9.06 -4.52 -6.35
C LYS A 354 10.01 -4.39 -5.17
N ALA A 355 11.04 -3.56 -5.28
CA ALA A 355 11.98 -3.32 -4.19
C ALA A 355 11.27 -2.81 -2.92
N ARG A 356 10.39 -1.85 -3.06
CA ARG A 356 9.61 -1.28 -1.94
C ARG A 356 8.67 -2.30 -1.31
N ILE A 357 7.98 -3.13 -2.10
CA ILE A 357 7.13 -4.22 -1.59
C ILE A 357 7.98 -5.23 -0.83
N LEU A 358 9.12 -5.67 -1.39
CA LEU A 358 10.05 -6.59 -0.73
C LEU A 358 10.58 -6.01 0.60
N THR A 359 10.78 -4.69 0.69
CA THR A 359 11.19 -4.01 1.94
C THR A 359 10.15 -4.21 3.05
N ILE A 360 8.86 -4.02 2.76
CA ILE A 360 7.78 -4.27 3.73
C ILE A 360 7.71 -5.76 4.11
N LEU A 361 7.85 -6.65 3.14
CA LEU A 361 7.81 -8.10 3.39
C LEU A 361 9.00 -8.53 4.27
N GLY A 362 10.20 -8.03 3.99
CA GLY A 362 11.39 -8.29 4.80
C GLY A 362 11.23 -7.81 6.24
N TYR A 363 10.70 -6.60 6.44
CA TYR A 363 10.36 -6.10 7.78
C TYR A 363 9.36 -7.02 8.49
N SER A 364 8.33 -7.47 7.78
CA SER A 364 7.29 -8.35 8.30
C SER A 364 7.86 -9.72 8.70
N GLN A 365 8.75 -10.29 7.89
CA GLN A 365 9.43 -11.55 8.22
C GLN A 365 10.29 -11.43 9.48
N ARG A 366 11.01 -10.31 9.64
CA ARG A 366 11.80 -10.08 10.84
C ARG A 366 10.93 -10.06 12.09
N ALA A 367 9.79 -9.41 12.05
CA ALA A 367 8.89 -9.35 13.20
C ALA A 367 8.26 -10.71 13.53
N LEU A 368 8.10 -11.60 12.56
CA LEU A 368 7.71 -12.98 12.78
C LEU A 368 8.86 -13.86 13.33
N GLY A 369 10.07 -13.31 13.47
CA GLY A 369 11.26 -14.07 13.87
C GLY A 369 11.89 -14.88 12.73
N GLN A 370 11.45 -14.67 11.49
CA GLN A 370 11.97 -15.36 10.30
C GLN A 370 13.17 -14.57 9.72
N TYR A 371 14.27 -14.54 10.46
CA TYR A 371 15.41 -13.67 10.18
C TYR A 371 16.13 -13.97 8.87
N GLU A 372 16.23 -15.24 8.48
CA GLU A 372 16.82 -15.65 7.19
C GLU A 372 15.99 -15.15 6.01
N SER A 373 14.67 -15.35 6.07
CA SER A 373 13.75 -14.86 5.05
C SER A 373 13.76 -13.34 4.97
N SER A 374 13.81 -12.66 6.13
CA SER A 374 13.94 -11.21 6.21
C SER A 374 15.20 -10.71 5.51
N ALA A 375 16.36 -11.29 5.82
CA ALA A 375 17.62 -10.92 5.20
C ALA A 375 17.57 -11.12 3.68
N LYS A 376 17.02 -12.25 3.21
CA LYS A 376 16.87 -12.56 1.78
C LYS A 376 16.01 -11.50 1.06
N PHE A 377 14.85 -11.13 1.62
CA PHE A 377 13.99 -10.11 1.02
C PHE A 377 14.67 -8.74 0.97
N HIS A 378 15.34 -8.33 2.06
CA HIS A 378 16.06 -7.07 2.09
C HIS A 378 17.27 -7.04 1.16
N GLN A 379 18.01 -8.14 0.99
CA GLN A 379 19.11 -8.24 0.03
C GLN A 379 18.61 -8.10 -1.40
N GLN A 380 17.51 -8.79 -1.76
CA GLN A 380 16.89 -8.65 -3.08
C GLN A 380 16.37 -7.23 -3.32
N ALA A 381 15.68 -6.65 -2.32
CA ALA A 381 15.20 -5.28 -2.40
C ALA A 381 16.35 -4.27 -2.58
N LEU A 382 17.46 -4.47 -1.86
CA LEU A 382 18.65 -3.64 -1.94
C LEU A 382 19.27 -3.66 -3.33
N GLU A 383 19.40 -4.84 -3.93
CA GLU A 383 19.95 -5.01 -5.29
C GLU A 383 19.05 -4.31 -6.32
N ILE A 384 17.74 -4.56 -6.25
CA ILE A 384 16.78 -3.95 -7.18
C ILE A 384 16.74 -2.43 -6.99
N ALA A 385 16.74 -1.92 -5.75
CA ALA A 385 16.72 -0.49 -5.46
C ALA A 385 17.96 0.22 -6.02
N ARG A 386 19.15 -0.41 -5.95
CA ARG A 386 20.37 0.10 -6.56
C ARG A 386 20.25 0.22 -8.06
N ASN A 387 19.78 -0.85 -8.72
CA ASN A 387 19.61 -0.88 -10.17
C ASN A 387 18.55 0.09 -10.67
N ALA A 388 17.51 0.34 -9.85
CA ALA A 388 16.44 1.29 -10.12
C ALA A 388 16.74 2.73 -9.63
N GLU A 389 17.94 2.98 -9.09
CA GLU A 389 18.36 4.27 -8.51
C GLU A 389 17.42 4.83 -7.42
N ASP A 390 16.66 3.95 -6.74
CA ASP A 390 15.80 4.31 -5.61
C ASP A 390 16.63 4.43 -4.32
N LYS A 391 17.31 5.57 -4.15
CA LYS A 391 18.19 5.83 -3.01
C LYS A 391 17.49 5.68 -1.65
N PRO A 392 16.27 6.22 -1.42
CA PRO A 392 15.56 6.01 -0.15
C PRO A 392 15.33 4.53 0.15
N CYS A 393 14.92 3.73 -0.84
CA CYS A 393 14.71 2.30 -0.67
C CYS A 393 16.04 1.54 -0.44
N GLU A 394 17.12 1.91 -1.13
CA GLU A 394 18.46 1.37 -0.89
C GLU A 394 18.88 1.56 0.58
N ILE A 395 18.78 2.78 1.08
CA ILE A 395 19.19 3.12 2.45
C ILE A 395 18.29 2.41 3.49
N ALA A 396 16.99 2.35 3.23
CA ALA A 396 16.06 1.66 4.12
C ALA A 396 16.41 0.16 4.26
N ASN A 397 16.74 -0.51 3.17
CA ASN A 397 17.09 -1.94 3.21
C ASN A 397 18.44 -2.19 3.92
N LEU A 398 19.41 -1.30 3.80
CA LEU A 398 20.63 -1.36 4.61
C LEU A 398 20.32 -1.24 6.11
N ASN A 399 19.44 -0.32 6.50
CA ASN A 399 18.98 -0.16 7.87
C ASN A 399 18.25 -1.41 8.40
N HIS A 400 17.41 -2.02 7.59
CA HIS A 400 16.69 -3.23 7.96
C HIS A 400 17.61 -4.44 8.04
N LEU A 401 18.58 -4.58 7.12
CA LEU A 401 19.60 -5.62 7.17
C LEU A 401 20.43 -5.52 8.44
N SER A 402 20.87 -4.30 8.82
CA SER A 402 21.57 -4.09 10.08
C SER A 402 20.79 -4.68 11.26
N ARG A 403 19.51 -4.33 11.39
CA ARG A 403 18.67 -4.82 12.48
C ARG A 403 18.44 -6.35 12.40
N THR A 404 18.28 -6.89 11.21
CA THR A 404 18.10 -8.34 11.01
C THR A 404 19.38 -9.11 11.38
N TYR A 405 20.56 -8.59 11.04
CA TYR A 405 21.83 -9.22 11.38
C TYR A 405 22.12 -9.19 12.89
N VAL A 406 21.65 -8.16 13.62
CA VAL A 406 21.72 -8.17 15.09
C VAL A 406 20.95 -9.37 15.66
N GLU A 407 19.73 -9.63 15.19
CA GLU A 407 18.93 -10.78 15.64
C GLU A 407 19.59 -12.13 15.28
N GLN A 408 20.41 -12.16 14.22
CA GLN A 408 21.23 -13.32 13.84
C GLN A 408 22.60 -13.36 14.54
N LYS A 409 22.87 -12.43 15.45
CA LYS A 409 24.18 -12.25 16.14
C LYS A 409 25.37 -12.00 15.20
N ASN A 410 25.10 -11.54 14.00
CA ASN A 410 26.15 -11.15 13.02
C ASN A 410 26.41 -9.65 13.13
N TYR A 411 27.02 -9.23 14.24
CA TYR A 411 27.19 -7.80 14.58
C TYR A 411 28.12 -7.07 13.60
N THR A 412 29.13 -7.74 13.08
CA THR A 412 30.02 -7.14 12.07
C THR A 412 29.24 -6.67 10.83
N GLU A 413 28.39 -7.52 10.28
CA GLU A 413 27.54 -7.14 9.14
C GLU A 413 26.46 -6.15 9.53
N ALA A 414 25.96 -6.21 10.75
CA ALA A 414 25.00 -5.22 11.27
C ALA A 414 25.61 -3.81 11.28
N ILE A 415 26.81 -3.65 11.83
CA ILE A 415 27.55 -2.39 11.90
C ILE A 415 27.91 -1.91 10.49
N ASN A 416 28.46 -2.78 9.63
CA ASN A 416 28.81 -2.43 8.25
C ASN A 416 27.59 -1.85 7.48
N ASN A 417 26.45 -2.50 7.59
CA ASN A 417 25.22 -2.06 6.90
C ASN A 417 24.70 -0.72 7.47
N SER A 418 24.71 -0.52 8.79
CA SER A 418 24.27 0.75 9.39
C SER A 418 25.23 1.91 9.11
N GLN A 419 26.55 1.68 9.12
CA GLN A 419 27.55 2.69 8.71
C GLN A 419 27.35 3.10 7.25
N ARG A 420 27.14 2.11 6.36
CA ARG A 420 26.87 2.40 4.95
C ARG A 420 25.57 3.16 4.76
N ALA A 421 24.50 2.79 5.50
CA ALA A 421 23.24 3.53 5.51
C ALA A 421 23.42 4.97 5.98
N LEU A 422 24.23 5.19 7.03
CA LEU A 422 24.53 6.52 7.57
C LEU A 422 25.27 7.40 6.55
N ILE A 423 26.27 6.85 5.87
CA ILE A 423 27.01 7.57 4.82
C ILE A 423 26.07 7.97 3.68
N LEU A 424 25.30 7.01 3.14
CA LEU A 424 24.40 7.25 2.02
C LEU A 424 23.27 8.22 2.37
N SER A 425 22.70 8.13 3.57
CA SER A 425 21.64 9.05 4.01
C SER A 425 22.15 10.49 4.12
N ARG A 426 23.38 10.69 4.63
CA ARG A 426 24.04 12.01 4.68
C ARG A 426 24.32 12.56 3.28
N GLN A 427 24.81 11.72 2.36
CA GLN A 427 25.05 12.11 0.97
C GLN A 427 23.77 12.48 0.24
N ALA A 428 22.68 11.75 0.49
CA ALA A 428 21.36 12.02 -0.11
C ALA A 428 20.60 13.16 0.59
N GLY A 429 21.06 13.65 1.74
CA GLY A 429 20.32 14.62 2.55
C GLY A 429 19.06 14.04 3.22
N ASP A 430 18.92 12.72 3.26
CA ASP A 430 17.76 12.01 3.82
C ASP A 430 17.89 11.91 5.35
N LYS A 431 17.32 12.87 6.03
CA LYS A 431 17.41 13.00 7.49
C LYS A 431 16.62 11.93 8.25
N VAL A 432 15.54 11.40 7.68
CA VAL A 432 14.78 10.29 8.29
C VAL A 432 15.61 9.02 8.29
N SER A 433 16.18 8.68 7.14
CA SER A 433 17.10 7.54 7.01
C SER A 433 18.37 7.71 7.85
N GLU A 434 18.89 8.94 8.01
CA GLU A 434 20.03 9.24 8.89
C GLU A 434 19.70 8.93 10.35
N ALA A 435 18.51 9.32 10.83
CA ALA A 435 18.08 9.04 12.20
C ALA A 435 17.95 7.52 12.45
N ASN A 436 17.39 6.78 11.49
CA ASN A 436 17.33 5.31 11.56
C ASN A 436 18.71 4.66 11.54
N ALA A 437 19.61 5.13 10.70
CA ALA A 437 20.97 4.59 10.61
C ALA A 437 21.76 4.81 11.92
N LEU A 438 21.64 5.98 12.54
CA LEU A 438 22.21 6.26 13.85
C LEU A 438 21.65 5.35 14.94
N ALA A 439 20.32 5.12 14.93
CA ALA A 439 19.68 4.20 15.87
C ALA A 439 20.16 2.75 15.70
N ASN A 440 20.28 2.29 14.45
CA ASN A 440 20.73 0.92 14.16
C ASN A 440 22.22 0.74 14.44
N LEU A 441 23.05 1.74 14.12
CA LEU A 441 24.48 1.70 14.41
C LEU A 441 24.73 1.60 15.92
N GLY A 442 24.15 2.52 16.70
CA GLY A 442 24.32 2.49 18.14
C GLY A 442 23.75 1.21 18.78
N TYR A 443 22.61 0.71 18.29
CA TYR A 443 22.06 -0.57 18.78
C TYR A 443 22.96 -1.76 18.45
N SER A 444 23.51 -1.83 17.23
CA SER A 444 24.40 -2.91 16.82
C SER A 444 25.71 -2.92 17.63
N GLU A 445 26.27 -1.74 17.91
CA GLU A 445 27.45 -1.59 18.74
C GLU A 445 27.18 -1.97 20.21
N VAL A 446 26.01 -1.60 20.79
CA VAL A 446 25.61 -2.04 22.14
C VAL A 446 25.54 -3.54 22.22
N MET A 447 24.93 -4.21 21.23
CA MET A 447 24.77 -5.65 21.25
C MET A 447 26.10 -6.38 21.01
N GLN A 448 26.98 -5.84 20.20
CA GLN A 448 28.33 -6.36 20.01
C GLN A 448 29.17 -6.24 21.30
N ALA A 449 29.17 -5.06 21.92
CA ALA A 449 29.90 -4.81 23.17
C ALA A 449 29.37 -5.68 24.32
N GLN A 450 28.06 -5.94 24.38
CA GLN A 450 27.48 -6.87 25.36
C GLN A 450 28.01 -8.30 25.20
N GLU A 451 28.25 -8.76 23.98
CA GLU A 451 28.77 -10.11 23.73
C GLU A 451 30.29 -10.20 23.98
N SER A 452 31.02 -9.12 23.68
CA SER A 452 32.47 -9.03 23.90
C SER A 452 32.85 -8.69 25.34
N GLU A 453 31.90 -8.27 26.18
CA GLU A 453 32.11 -7.77 27.55
C GLU A 453 33.02 -6.51 27.63
N GLU A 454 33.09 -5.71 26.56
CA GLU A 454 33.88 -4.49 26.45
C GLU A 454 33.09 -3.25 26.91
N GLU A 455 33.37 -2.71 28.07
CA GLU A 455 32.68 -1.51 28.60
C GLU A 455 32.93 -0.21 27.81
N ALA A 456 34.06 -0.09 27.11
CA ALA A 456 34.48 1.18 26.46
C ALA A 456 33.58 1.58 25.28
N ASP A 457 32.88 0.65 24.64
CA ASP A 457 32.12 0.89 23.40
C ASP A 457 30.69 1.40 23.64
N TYR A 458 30.16 1.24 24.85
CA TYR A 458 28.78 1.68 25.16
C TYR A 458 28.58 3.19 25.08
N GLU A 459 29.59 3.99 25.46
CA GLU A 459 29.46 5.46 25.48
C GLU A 459 29.29 6.02 24.07
N MET A 460 30.07 5.52 23.11
CA MET A 460 29.96 5.92 21.71
C MET A 460 28.63 5.46 21.10
N ALA A 461 28.21 4.24 21.38
CA ALA A 461 26.94 3.69 20.94
C ALA A 461 25.75 4.51 21.44
N ILE A 462 25.73 4.86 22.73
CA ILE A 462 24.71 5.74 23.34
C ILE A 462 24.71 7.13 22.69
N ASN A 463 25.87 7.67 22.34
CA ASN A 463 25.97 8.96 21.65
C ASN A 463 25.33 8.90 20.25
N TYR A 464 25.53 7.84 19.46
CA TYR A 464 24.84 7.65 18.19
C TYR A 464 23.32 7.59 18.38
N LEU A 465 22.84 6.84 19.37
CA LEU A 465 21.42 6.75 19.70
C LEU A 465 20.82 8.11 20.07
N GLN A 466 21.55 8.91 20.86
CA GLN A 466 21.12 10.24 21.26
C GLN A 466 21.07 11.22 20.09
N GLN A 467 22.04 11.13 19.17
CA GLN A 467 22.02 11.93 17.93
C GLN A 467 20.80 11.56 17.07
N GLY A 468 20.52 10.27 16.91
CA GLY A 468 19.34 9.78 16.19
C GLY A 468 18.03 10.25 16.81
N LEU A 469 17.92 10.21 18.14
CA LEU A 469 16.76 10.70 18.88
C LEU A 469 16.54 12.20 18.65
N ASN A 470 17.57 13.01 18.84
CA ASN A 470 17.50 14.45 18.64
C ASN A 470 17.12 14.83 17.20
N LEU A 471 17.60 14.06 16.21
CA LEU A 471 17.27 14.28 14.81
C LEU A 471 15.82 13.92 14.53
N SER A 472 15.34 12.76 14.98
CA SER A 472 13.96 12.31 14.79
C SER A 472 12.93 13.24 15.46
N GLU A 473 13.27 13.80 16.64
CA GLU A 473 12.44 14.80 17.31
C GLU A 473 12.32 16.10 16.51
N LYS A 474 13.43 16.61 15.98
CA LYS A 474 13.41 17.81 15.11
C LYS A 474 12.59 17.61 13.84
N LEU A 475 12.57 16.41 13.32
CA LEU A 475 11.78 16.05 12.12
C LEU A 475 10.31 15.77 12.43
N GLY A 476 9.95 15.53 13.69
CA GLY A 476 8.63 15.01 14.07
C GLY A 476 8.37 13.59 13.53
N ASP A 477 9.44 12.83 13.27
CA ASP A 477 9.35 11.45 12.78
C ASP A 477 9.19 10.50 13.96
N LEU A 478 7.93 10.09 14.19
CA LEU A 478 7.55 9.22 15.29
C LEU A 478 8.13 7.79 15.16
N GLN A 479 8.33 7.31 13.93
CA GLN A 479 8.86 5.97 13.69
C GLN A 479 10.32 5.88 14.13
N SER A 480 11.17 6.77 13.63
CA SER A 480 12.58 6.83 14.02
C SER A 480 12.73 7.20 15.50
N LYS A 481 11.88 8.09 16.03
CA LYS A 481 11.87 8.43 17.45
C LYS A 481 11.60 7.20 18.32
N ALA A 482 10.57 6.41 18.00
CA ALA A 482 10.25 5.19 18.74
C ALA A 482 11.40 4.18 18.71
N LEU A 483 12.07 4.04 17.55
CA LEU A 483 13.21 3.15 17.39
C LEU A 483 14.41 3.61 18.24
N CYS A 484 14.75 4.90 18.22
CA CYS A 484 15.84 5.46 19.01
C CYS A 484 15.58 5.29 20.51
N LEU A 485 14.36 5.57 20.98
CA LEU A 485 13.97 5.43 22.38
C LEU A 485 14.04 3.97 22.85
N SER A 486 13.54 3.03 22.01
CA SER A 486 13.65 1.60 22.28
C SER A 486 15.11 1.16 22.40
N SER A 487 15.95 1.59 21.47
CA SER A 487 17.38 1.23 21.45
C SER A 487 18.15 1.83 22.63
N LEU A 488 17.86 3.10 23.01
CA LEU A 488 18.41 3.71 24.23
C LEU A 488 17.97 2.97 25.49
N GLY A 489 16.70 2.54 25.54
CA GLY A 489 16.21 1.73 26.64
C GLY A 489 16.99 0.44 26.80
N VAL A 490 17.25 -0.28 25.72
CA VAL A 490 18.08 -1.51 25.73
C VAL A 490 19.52 -1.17 26.17
N ALA A 491 20.14 -0.13 25.62
CA ALA A 491 21.48 0.28 26.01
C ALA A 491 21.58 0.54 27.53
N TYR A 492 20.59 1.23 28.11
CA TYR A 492 20.56 1.50 29.55
C TYR A 492 20.21 0.27 30.41
N ILE A 493 19.54 -0.74 29.86
CA ILE A 493 19.40 -2.04 30.55
C ILE A 493 20.77 -2.73 30.63
N VAL A 494 21.48 -2.80 29.51
CA VAL A 494 22.80 -3.44 29.42
C VAL A 494 23.83 -2.76 30.33
N THR A 495 23.82 -1.42 30.38
CA THR A 495 24.69 -0.64 31.29
C THR A 495 24.19 -0.56 32.73
N GLN A 496 23.17 -1.36 33.09
CA GLN A 496 22.57 -1.44 34.42
C GLN A 496 21.98 -0.13 34.96
N GLU A 497 21.63 0.80 34.08
CA GLU A 497 20.98 2.07 34.39
C GLU A 497 19.45 1.99 34.27
N ALA A 498 18.83 1.05 34.95
CA ALA A 498 17.41 0.68 34.80
C ALA A 498 16.44 1.87 34.92
N SER A 499 16.73 2.87 35.76
CA SER A 499 15.88 4.07 35.88
C SER A 499 15.87 4.92 34.60
N LYS A 500 17.02 5.04 33.92
CA LYS A 500 17.08 5.72 32.62
C LYS A 500 16.40 4.87 31.53
N ALA A 501 16.60 3.55 31.57
CA ALA A 501 15.92 2.62 30.67
C ALA A 501 14.41 2.78 30.73
N ILE A 502 13.81 2.76 31.92
CA ILE A 502 12.36 2.91 32.11
C ILE A 502 11.86 4.20 31.47
N LYS A 503 12.53 5.33 31.71
CA LYS A 503 12.11 6.63 31.13
C LYS A 503 12.04 6.59 29.61
N HIS A 504 13.08 6.08 28.95
CA HIS A 504 13.12 6.00 27.49
C HIS A 504 12.14 4.99 26.91
N LEU A 505 11.97 3.83 27.56
CA LEU A 505 11.06 2.79 27.12
C LEU A 505 9.58 3.19 27.27
N GLU A 506 9.21 3.92 28.33
CA GLU A 506 7.86 4.47 28.49
C GLU A 506 7.51 5.48 27.40
N GLU A 507 8.44 6.37 27.09
CA GLU A 507 8.28 7.33 25.99
C GLU A 507 8.27 6.60 24.63
N GLY A 508 9.14 5.60 24.48
CA GLY A 508 9.18 4.73 23.29
C GLY A 508 7.88 4.00 23.05
N PHE A 509 7.29 3.42 24.09
CA PHE A 509 5.99 2.77 24.02
C PHE A 509 4.87 3.75 23.58
N LYS A 510 4.76 4.92 24.22
CA LYS A 510 3.79 5.95 23.84
C LYS A 510 3.98 6.44 22.40
N THR A 511 5.23 6.59 21.98
CA THR A 511 5.56 7.01 20.61
C THR A 511 5.16 5.92 19.60
N ALA A 512 5.44 4.64 19.92
CA ALA A 512 5.04 3.49 19.11
C ALA A 512 3.50 3.31 19.05
N GLN A 513 2.78 3.64 20.13
CA GLN A 513 1.30 3.69 20.09
C GLN A 513 0.81 4.76 19.10
N THR A 514 1.41 5.94 19.12
CA THR A 514 1.02 7.05 18.23
C THR A 514 1.38 6.77 16.77
N SER A 515 2.46 6.04 16.51
CA SER A 515 2.84 5.63 15.14
C SER A 515 2.08 4.41 14.64
N GLY A 516 1.42 3.64 15.54
CA GLY A 516 0.69 2.41 15.21
C GLY A 516 1.58 1.17 15.06
N ASP A 517 2.86 1.23 15.46
CA ASP A 517 3.80 0.11 15.35
C ASP A 517 3.62 -0.89 16.51
N LEU A 518 2.80 -1.92 16.30
CA LEU A 518 2.52 -2.95 17.31
C LEU A 518 3.77 -3.74 17.72
N TYR A 519 4.70 -3.96 16.78
CA TYR A 519 5.92 -4.69 17.08
C TYR A 519 6.80 -3.91 18.07
N LEU A 520 7.06 -2.63 17.80
CA LEU A 520 7.80 -1.77 18.73
C LEU A 520 7.06 -1.56 20.07
N GLN A 521 5.72 -1.53 20.07
CA GLN A 521 4.95 -1.49 21.31
C GLN A 521 5.25 -2.71 22.19
N GLY A 522 5.18 -3.90 21.60
CA GLY A 522 5.46 -5.16 22.31
C GLY A 522 6.88 -5.26 22.82
N LEU A 523 7.88 -4.85 22.00
CA LEU A 523 9.29 -4.82 22.39
C LEU A 523 9.57 -3.84 23.53
N ASN A 524 9.03 -2.61 23.47
CA ASN A 524 9.20 -1.63 24.53
C ASN A 524 8.59 -2.11 25.85
N LEU A 525 7.43 -2.75 25.83
CA LEU A 525 6.80 -3.33 27.02
C LEU A 525 7.60 -4.50 27.58
N THR A 526 8.17 -5.35 26.72
CA THR A 526 9.06 -6.45 27.12
C THR A 526 10.31 -5.92 27.83
N ASN A 527 10.97 -4.93 27.23
CA ASN A 527 12.16 -4.32 27.83
C ASN A 527 11.84 -3.51 29.11
N LEU A 528 10.66 -2.86 29.18
CA LEU A 528 10.15 -2.26 30.42
C LEU A 528 9.98 -3.29 31.54
N ALA A 529 9.51 -4.49 31.20
CA ALA A 529 9.37 -5.55 32.19
C ALA A 529 10.74 -5.98 32.75
N GLU A 530 11.73 -6.12 31.88
CA GLU A 530 13.10 -6.45 32.27
C GLU A 530 13.73 -5.36 33.17
N ALA A 531 13.59 -4.09 32.78
CA ALA A 531 14.07 -2.96 33.58
C ALA A 531 13.36 -2.84 34.94
N ASN A 532 12.04 -3.12 35.02
CA ASN A 532 11.32 -3.16 36.29
C ASN A 532 11.70 -4.37 37.15
N TYR A 533 11.96 -5.51 36.52
CA TYR A 533 12.44 -6.69 37.21
C TYR A 533 13.79 -6.45 37.89
N SER A 534 14.75 -5.81 37.20
CA SER A 534 16.07 -5.50 37.77
C SER A 534 16.01 -4.52 38.95
N LEU A 535 14.94 -3.70 39.05
CA LEU A 535 14.65 -2.86 40.21
C LEU A 535 13.77 -3.52 41.27
N ALA A 536 13.51 -4.84 41.18
CA ALA A 536 12.59 -5.59 42.04
C ALA A 536 11.15 -5.02 42.05
N ASN A 537 10.74 -4.25 41.04
CA ASN A 537 9.38 -3.76 40.90
C ASN A 537 8.51 -4.79 40.20
N PHE A 538 8.26 -5.90 40.89
CA PHE A 538 7.65 -7.12 40.29
C PHE A 538 6.22 -6.90 39.80
N GLU A 539 5.41 -6.10 40.51
CA GLU A 539 4.04 -5.79 40.07
C GLU A 539 4.04 -5.12 38.70
N ARG A 540 4.91 -4.13 38.49
CA ARG A 540 5.02 -3.41 37.23
C ARG A 540 5.68 -4.28 36.14
N ALA A 541 6.63 -5.12 36.51
CA ALA A 541 7.22 -6.10 35.61
C ALA A 541 6.17 -7.09 35.06
N ILE A 542 5.29 -7.63 35.94
CA ILE A 542 4.18 -8.50 35.54
C ILE A 542 3.23 -7.78 34.59
N TYR A 543 2.84 -6.54 34.92
CA TYR A 543 1.95 -5.74 34.09
C TYR A 543 2.51 -5.54 32.67
N THR A 544 3.75 -5.06 32.55
CA THR A 544 4.35 -4.75 31.27
C THR A 544 4.72 -6.00 30.47
N ALA A 545 5.21 -7.07 31.14
CA ALA A 545 5.47 -8.36 30.49
C ALA A 545 4.19 -8.98 29.92
N SER A 546 3.09 -8.96 30.68
CA SER A 546 1.82 -9.52 30.23
C SER A 546 1.27 -8.81 28.99
N LEU A 547 1.31 -7.48 28.96
CA LEU A 547 0.89 -6.70 27.79
C LEU A 547 1.84 -6.91 26.60
N GLY A 548 3.16 -6.91 26.83
CA GLY A 548 4.16 -7.17 25.79
C GLY A 548 3.98 -8.56 25.17
N MET A 549 3.82 -9.59 26.02
CA MET A 549 3.55 -10.96 25.59
C MET A 549 2.29 -11.05 24.72
N TYR A 550 1.19 -10.46 25.18
CA TYR A 550 -0.07 -10.48 24.46
C TYR A 550 0.05 -9.80 23.09
N ILE A 551 0.59 -8.58 23.02
CA ILE A 551 0.73 -7.85 21.75
C ILE A 551 1.62 -8.62 20.76
N LEU A 552 2.77 -9.13 21.21
CA LEU A 552 3.68 -9.87 20.36
C LEU A 552 3.08 -11.20 19.88
N ASN A 553 2.32 -11.87 20.73
CA ASN A 553 1.58 -13.08 20.33
C ASN A 553 0.50 -12.76 19.29
N GLN A 554 -0.28 -11.69 19.47
CA GLN A 554 -1.32 -11.28 18.52
C GLN A 554 -0.80 -11.03 17.10
N ILE A 555 0.44 -10.55 16.97
CA ILE A 555 1.10 -10.40 15.67
C ILE A 555 1.92 -11.64 15.25
N SER A 556 1.78 -12.75 15.96
CA SER A 556 2.52 -14.01 15.75
C SER A 556 4.05 -13.88 15.77
N SER A 557 4.57 -12.87 16.48
CA SER A 557 6.00 -12.68 16.64
C SER A 557 6.58 -13.71 17.61
N GLN A 558 7.68 -14.36 17.24
CA GLN A 558 8.41 -15.28 18.13
C GLN A 558 8.94 -14.58 19.41
N GLU A 559 9.06 -13.26 19.37
CA GLU A 559 9.54 -12.45 20.49
C GLU A 559 8.63 -12.52 21.73
N TRP A 560 7.39 -13.00 21.60
CA TRP A 560 6.48 -13.21 22.74
C TRP A 560 7.02 -14.19 23.80
N HIS A 561 7.94 -15.05 23.40
CA HIS A 561 8.59 -15.99 24.34
C HIS A 561 9.48 -15.27 25.37
N LYS A 562 10.07 -14.11 25.04
CA LYS A 562 10.91 -13.36 25.98
C LYS A 562 10.14 -12.89 27.22
N PRO A 563 9.03 -12.15 27.10
CA PRO A 563 8.22 -11.77 28.26
C PRO A 563 7.53 -12.97 28.92
N ALA A 564 7.15 -14.00 28.18
CA ALA A 564 6.59 -15.24 28.77
C ALA A 564 7.58 -15.93 29.70
N ARG A 565 8.87 -16.00 29.32
CA ARG A 565 9.94 -16.52 30.19
C ARG A 565 10.06 -15.70 31.46
N LEU A 566 10.05 -14.38 31.37
CA LEU A 566 10.13 -13.50 32.55
C LEU A 566 8.91 -13.70 33.48
N LEU A 567 7.71 -13.82 32.94
CA LEU A 567 6.50 -14.10 33.73
C LEU A 567 6.59 -15.45 34.43
N SER A 568 7.14 -16.48 33.78
CA SER A 568 7.36 -17.79 34.39
C SER A 568 8.37 -17.73 35.54
N ILE A 569 9.45 -16.94 35.39
CA ILE A 569 10.42 -16.69 36.46
C ILE A 569 9.75 -15.96 37.63
N LEU A 570 8.98 -14.91 37.38
CA LEU A 570 8.26 -14.15 38.39
C LEU A 570 7.22 -15.00 39.13
N GLN A 571 6.51 -15.88 38.42
CA GLN A 571 5.55 -16.80 39.07
C GLN A 571 6.25 -17.79 39.98
N ASN A 572 7.41 -18.33 39.58
CA ASN A 572 8.19 -19.22 40.46
C ASN A 572 8.72 -18.48 41.68
N GLN A 573 9.13 -17.23 41.54
CA GLN A 573 9.71 -16.42 42.62
C GLN A 573 8.66 -15.95 43.65
N LEU A 574 7.45 -15.54 43.17
CA LEU A 574 6.38 -15.03 44.03
C LEU A 574 5.41 -16.11 44.51
N GLY A 575 5.50 -17.32 43.95
CA GLY A 575 4.51 -18.37 44.09
C GLY A 575 3.20 -18.04 43.37
N ASP A 576 2.37 -19.04 43.12
CA ASP A 576 1.12 -18.91 42.36
C ASP A 576 0.15 -17.87 42.95
N ASN A 577 0.04 -17.81 44.27
CA ASN A 577 -0.87 -16.85 44.92
C ASN A 577 -0.39 -15.41 44.78
N GLY A 578 0.91 -15.15 45.02
CA GLY A 578 1.48 -13.82 44.89
C GLY A 578 1.46 -13.32 43.45
N PHE A 579 1.71 -14.20 42.50
CA PHE A 579 1.61 -13.87 41.08
C PHE A 579 0.17 -13.52 40.66
N LYS A 580 -0.81 -14.36 41.05
CA LYS A 580 -2.24 -14.13 40.78
C LYS A 580 -2.74 -12.82 41.40
N GLU A 581 -2.30 -12.51 42.63
CA GLU A 581 -2.65 -11.25 43.30
C GLU A 581 -2.10 -10.06 42.54
N SER A 582 -0.82 -10.09 42.13
CA SER A 582 -0.20 -9.03 41.35
C SER A 582 -0.84 -8.84 39.96
N LEU A 583 -1.18 -9.93 39.29
CA LEU A 583 -1.91 -9.91 38.03
C LEU A 583 -3.32 -9.31 38.21
N GLY A 584 -4.03 -9.72 39.27
CA GLY A 584 -5.37 -9.25 39.59
C GLY A 584 -5.42 -7.76 39.93
N LYS A 585 -4.44 -7.21 40.63
CA LYS A 585 -4.31 -5.76 40.88
C LYS A 585 -4.24 -4.93 39.61
N ASN A 586 -3.62 -5.46 38.57
CA ASN A 586 -3.47 -4.80 37.28
C ASN A 586 -4.64 -5.05 36.30
N ARG A 587 -5.59 -5.93 36.66
CA ARG A 587 -6.72 -6.31 35.80
C ARG A 587 -7.49 -5.11 35.20
N PRO A 588 -7.89 -4.08 35.96
CA PRO A 588 -8.64 -2.97 35.37
C PRO A 588 -7.87 -2.20 34.30
N LYS A 589 -6.55 -2.01 34.51
CA LYS A 589 -5.67 -1.34 33.53
C LYS A 589 -5.45 -2.21 32.30
N MET A 590 -5.29 -3.50 32.47
CA MET A 590 -5.07 -4.45 31.38
C MET A 590 -6.32 -4.58 30.50
N ILE A 591 -7.49 -4.73 31.10
CA ILE A 591 -8.76 -4.83 30.39
C ILE A 591 -9.03 -3.58 29.56
N SER A 592 -8.68 -2.39 30.05
CA SER A 592 -8.84 -1.15 29.27
C SER A 592 -7.96 -1.12 28.02
N PHE A 593 -6.93 -1.97 27.93
CA PHE A 593 -5.98 -2.02 26.84
C PHE A 593 -6.20 -3.23 25.91
N ILE A 594 -6.39 -4.43 26.47
CA ILE A 594 -6.48 -5.70 25.72
C ILE A 594 -7.86 -6.37 25.80
N GLY A 595 -8.84 -5.76 26.46
CA GLY A 595 -10.16 -6.37 26.69
C GLY A 595 -10.17 -7.44 27.77
N VAL A 596 -11.36 -7.96 28.06
CA VAL A 596 -11.57 -9.05 29.05
C VAL A 596 -10.95 -10.34 28.52
N ASP A 597 -11.26 -10.70 27.28
CA ASP A 597 -10.78 -11.94 26.65
C ASP A 597 -9.25 -11.96 26.56
N GLY A 598 -8.63 -10.81 26.23
CA GLY A 598 -7.18 -10.67 26.19
C GLY A 598 -6.53 -10.86 27.57
N PHE A 599 -7.17 -10.35 28.64
CA PHE A 599 -6.69 -10.56 30.00
C PHE A 599 -6.81 -12.04 30.42
N ASP A 600 -7.93 -12.65 30.13
CA ASP A 600 -8.20 -14.07 30.51
C ASP A 600 -7.31 -15.05 29.71
N TYR A 601 -6.81 -14.64 28.53
CA TYR A 601 -5.86 -15.42 27.70
C TYR A 601 -4.41 -15.40 28.22
N ILE A 602 -4.02 -14.43 29.08
CA ILE A 602 -2.63 -14.32 29.58
C ILE A 602 -2.14 -15.57 30.29
N PRO A 603 -2.90 -16.21 31.25
CA PRO A 603 -2.48 -17.43 31.87
C PRO A 603 -2.27 -18.59 30.90
N GLU A 604 -3.12 -18.69 29.87
CA GLU A 604 -3.01 -19.70 28.82
C GLU A 604 -1.72 -19.57 28.02
N LEU A 605 -1.32 -18.36 27.65
CA LEU A 605 -0.05 -18.09 26.97
C LEU A 605 1.17 -18.48 27.82
N ILE A 606 1.14 -18.23 29.12
CA ILE A 606 2.23 -18.65 30.03
C ILE A 606 2.32 -20.17 30.07
N GLU A 607 1.19 -20.87 30.15
CA GLU A 607 1.14 -22.32 30.13
C GLU A 607 1.56 -22.90 28.77
N GLU A 608 1.19 -22.26 27.67
CA GLU A 608 1.64 -22.62 26.32
C GLU A 608 3.17 -22.52 26.21
N TYR A 609 3.75 -21.41 26.68
CA TYR A 609 5.20 -21.24 26.72
C TYR A 609 5.88 -22.39 27.51
N ARG A 610 5.35 -22.72 28.69
CA ARG A 610 5.91 -23.79 29.56
C ARG A 610 5.83 -25.18 28.94
N ARG A 611 4.78 -25.46 28.17
CA ARG A 611 4.64 -26.75 27.48
C ARG A 611 5.61 -26.90 26.32
N ASN A 612 6.01 -25.78 25.72
CA ASN A 612 6.86 -25.76 24.53
C ASN A 612 8.35 -25.48 24.87
N SER A 613 8.67 -25.16 26.11
CA SER A 613 10.03 -24.92 26.62
C SER A 613 10.59 -26.14 27.32
#